data_32b9ad86434ae1f6c033c3cb80120077
#
_entry.id   32b9ad86434ae1f6c033c3cb80120077
#
_cell.length_a   1.000
_cell.length_b   1.000
_cell.length_c   1.000
_cell.angle_alpha   90.00
_cell.angle_beta   90.00
_cell.angle_gamma   90.00
#
_symmetry.space_group_name_H-M   'P 1'
#
loop_
_entity.id
_entity.type
_entity.pdbx_description
1 polymer ?
#
loop_
_entity_poly.entity_id
_entity_poly.type
_entity_poly.pdbx_seq_one_letter_code
_entity_poly.pdbx_strand_id
1 'polypeptide(L)'
;MTTSSIRLALTLAISLALLPAAFAAPPTKTGKTDKGNVLTDAKGMTLYTFDKDAGGKSACNGACATNWPPLMAAADAKPASDYTIIVRDDGSKQWAHKGKPLYTWKNDKKAGDITGDGFANNSWHIATP
;
A
#
# COMPACT_ATOMS: atom_id res chain seq x y z
N MET A 1 39.47 -60.97 19.95
CA MET A 1 38.21 -60.30 20.26
C MET A 1 38.30 -58.86 19.76
N THR A 2 37.75 -58.63 18.60
CA THR A 2 37.76 -57.33 17.97
C THR A 2 36.41 -56.63 18.28
N THR A 3 36.46 -55.65 19.11
CA THR A 3 35.30 -54.79 19.36
C THR A 3 35.17 -53.77 18.24
N SER A 4 34.22 -54.00 17.37
CA SER A 4 33.90 -53.08 16.28
C SER A 4 33.13 -51.89 16.85
N SER A 5 33.76 -50.73 16.95
CA SER A 5 33.12 -49.50 17.32
C SER A 5 32.38 -48.93 16.10
N ILE A 6 31.08 -49.08 16.07
CA ILE A 6 30.25 -48.42 15.09
C ILE A 6 30.15 -46.93 15.49
N ARG A 7 30.89 -46.11 14.77
CA ARG A 7 30.70 -44.65 14.89
C ARG A 7 29.48 -44.27 14.08
N LEU A 8 28.41 -43.98 14.80
CA LEU A 8 27.22 -43.37 14.20
C LEU A 8 27.57 -41.93 13.85
N ALA A 9 27.82 -41.65 12.58
CA ALA A 9 27.98 -40.31 12.11
C ALA A 9 26.59 -39.67 12.05
N LEU A 10 26.30 -38.83 13.03
CA LEU A 10 25.10 -38.03 13.01
C LEU A 10 25.33 -36.88 12.00
N THR A 11 24.94 -37.08 10.77
CA THR A 11 24.88 -36.01 9.79
C THR A 11 23.68 -35.13 10.15
N LEU A 12 23.98 -34.02 10.81
CA LEU A 12 22.99 -32.97 11.01
C LEU A 12 22.73 -32.34 9.62
N ALA A 13 21.68 -32.78 8.96
CA ALA A 13 21.19 -32.08 7.78
C ALA A 13 20.55 -30.79 8.27
N ILE A 14 21.31 -29.69 8.22
CA ILE A 14 20.74 -28.36 8.38
C ILE A 14 19.92 -28.11 7.13
N SER A 15 18.65 -28.40 7.22
CA SER A 15 17.67 -27.96 6.24
C SER A 15 17.61 -26.45 6.32
N LEU A 16 18.36 -25.75 5.45
CA LEU A 16 18.18 -24.33 5.24
C LEU A 16 16.80 -24.19 4.57
N ALA A 17 15.78 -23.97 5.38
CA ALA A 17 14.50 -23.54 4.87
C ALA A 17 14.75 -22.15 4.27
N LEU A 18 14.88 -22.08 2.95
CA LEU A 18 14.72 -20.85 2.20
C LEU A 18 13.29 -20.39 2.48
N LEU A 19 13.11 -19.55 3.50
CA LEU A 19 11.91 -18.76 3.63
C LEU A 19 11.81 -17.97 2.33
N PRO A 20 10.73 -18.14 1.54
CA PRO A 20 10.53 -17.28 0.40
C PRO A 20 10.63 -15.85 0.93
N ALA A 21 11.43 -15.01 0.27
CA ALA A 21 11.46 -13.61 0.57
C ALA A 21 10.00 -13.16 0.66
N ALA A 22 9.57 -12.78 1.86
CA ALA A 22 8.23 -12.29 2.05
C ALA A 22 8.13 -11.03 1.22
N PHE A 23 7.51 -11.13 0.02
CA PHE A 23 7.07 -9.96 -0.69
C PHE A 23 6.10 -9.26 0.26
N ALA A 24 6.44 -8.03 0.65
CA ALA A 24 5.52 -7.22 1.42
C ALA A 24 4.19 -7.20 0.68
N ALA A 25 3.11 -7.54 1.38
CA ALA A 25 1.78 -7.43 0.81
C ALA A 25 1.58 -6.00 0.30
N PRO A 26 0.92 -5.79 -0.85
CA PRO A 26 0.63 -4.45 -1.32
C PRO A 26 -0.20 -3.70 -0.26
N PRO A 27 -0.01 -2.38 -0.13
CA PRO A 27 -0.72 -1.59 0.89
C PRO A 27 -2.21 -1.43 0.60
N THR A 28 -2.68 -1.93 -0.53
CA THR A 28 -4.06 -1.77 -0.99
C THR A 28 -4.70 -3.12 -1.28
N LYS A 29 -6.02 -3.09 -1.35
CA LYS A 29 -6.85 -4.20 -1.82
C LYS A 29 -7.66 -3.74 -3.03
N THR A 30 -8.30 -4.67 -3.71
CA THR A 30 -9.25 -4.36 -4.79
C THR A 30 -10.66 -4.49 -4.25
N GLY A 31 -11.46 -3.46 -4.45
CA GLY A 31 -12.87 -3.44 -4.12
C GLY A 31 -13.74 -3.30 -5.37
N LYS A 32 -15.03 -3.62 -5.24
CA LYS A 32 -16.01 -3.46 -6.31
C LYS A 32 -16.92 -2.28 -6.00
N THR A 33 -17.16 -1.46 -7.01
CA THR A 33 -18.10 -0.33 -6.96
C THR A 33 -19.00 -0.32 -8.19
N ASP A 34 -19.96 0.57 -8.24
CA ASP A 34 -20.82 0.76 -9.42
C ASP A 34 -20.02 1.17 -10.68
N LYS A 35 -18.81 1.69 -10.48
CA LYS A 35 -17.89 2.05 -11.59
C LYS A 35 -16.80 1.00 -11.85
N GLY A 36 -16.95 -0.20 -11.31
CA GLY A 36 -16.01 -1.30 -11.51
C GLY A 36 -15.02 -1.45 -10.36
N ASN A 37 -13.89 -2.10 -10.63
CA ASN A 37 -12.87 -2.37 -9.63
C ASN A 37 -12.08 -1.11 -9.30
N VAL A 38 -11.85 -0.91 -7.99
CA VAL A 38 -11.10 0.22 -7.46
C VAL A 38 -10.04 -0.27 -6.48
N LEU A 39 -9.01 0.54 -6.26
CA LEU A 39 -8.11 0.34 -5.13
C LEU A 39 -8.79 0.77 -3.84
N THR A 40 -8.58 0.00 -2.78
CA THR A 40 -9.08 0.31 -1.44
C THR A 40 -7.98 0.23 -0.41
N ASP A 41 -8.19 0.86 0.74
CA ASP A 41 -7.37 0.64 1.92
C ASP A 41 -7.72 -0.70 2.60
N ALA A 42 -7.09 -0.99 3.73
CA ALA A 42 -7.31 -2.23 4.47
C ALA A 42 -8.76 -2.36 5.01
N LYS A 43 -9.46 -1.25 5.16
CA LYS A 43 -10.86 -1.20 5.62
C LYS A 43 -11.86 -1.30 4.48
N GLY A 44 -11.40 -1.40 3.23
CA GLY A 44 -12.27 -1.44 2.06
C GLY A 44 -12.72 -0.08 1.54
N MET A 45 -12.17 1.01 2.07
CA MET A 45 -12.51 2.37 1.63
C MET A 45 -11.83 2.70 0.32
N THR A 46 -12.58 3.29 -0.61
CA THR A 46 -12.08 3.68 -1.93
C THR A 46 -10.93 4.66 -1.84
N LEU A 47 -9.89 4.42 -2.64
CA LEU A 47 -8.75 5.32 -2.78
C LEU A 47 -8.89 6.20 -4.01
N TYR A 48 -8.33 7.40 -3.90
CA TYR A 48 -8.39 8.44 -4.92
C TYR A 48 -7.01 8.99 -5.24
N THR A 49 -6.88 9.58 -6.41
CA THR A 49 -5.71 10.34 -6.84
C THR A 49 -6.09 11.79 -7.11
N PHE A 50 -5.13 12.69 -7.02
CA PHE A 50 -5.30 14.13 -7.18
C PHE A 50 -4.48 14.65 -8.36
N ASP A 51 -5.11 15.30 -9.32
CA ASP A 51 -4.45 15.76 -10.55
C ASP A 51 -3.34 16.80 -10.32
N LYS A 52 -3.40 17.53 -9.22
CA LYS A 52 -2.38 18.54 -8.89
C LYS A 52 -1.11 17.94 -8.28
N ASP A 53 -1.13 16.66 -7.92
CA ASP A 53 0.07 15.97 -7.45
C ASP A 53 1.00 15.71 -8.63
N ALA A 54 2.29 16.03 -8.45
CA ALA A 54 3.29 15.87 -9.49
C ALA A 54 4.68 15.63 -8.89
N GLY A 55 5.54 14.97 -9.66
CA GLY A 55 6.95 14.81 -9.31
C GLY A 55 7.21 14.04 -8.02
N GLY A 56 6.34 13.10 -7.65
CA GLY A 56 6.49 12.33 -6.42
C GLY A 56 6.17 13.13 -5.16
N LYS A 57 5.40 14.21 -5.28
CA LYS A 57 4.99 15.06 -4.16
C LYS A 57 3.49 15.20 -4.09
N SER A 58 2.99 15.30 -2.85
CA SER A 58 1.60 15.64 -2.58
C SER A 58 1.42 17.15 -2.55
N ALA A 59 0.42 17.64 -3.28
CA ALA A 59 -0.03 19.03 -3.23
C ALA A 59 -1.20 19.22 -2.26
N CYS A 60 -1.66 18.15 -1.60
CA CYS A 60 -2.80 18.17 -0.71
C CYS A 60 -2.33 18.22 0.74
N ASN A 61 -2.29 19.41 1.32
CA ASN A 61 -1.82 19.68 2.68
C ASN A 61 -2.87 20.47 3.47
N GLY A 62 -2.73 20.55 4.78
CA GLY A 62 -3.61 21.32 5.65
C GLY A 62 -5.07 20.88 5.53
N ALA A 63 -5.96 21.80 5.24
CA ALA A 63 -7.40 21.54 5.10
C ALA A 63 -7.72 20.52 4.02
N CYS A 64 -6.95 20.49 2.92
CA CYS A 64 -7.08 19.47 1.89
C CYS A 64 -6.86 18.07 2.47
N ALA A 65 -5.80 17.88 3.24
CA ALA A 65 -5.48 16.59 3.85
C ALA A 65 -6.47 16.16 4.93
N THR A 66 -7.18 17.11 5.55
CA THR A 66 -8.29 16.81 6.47
C THR A 66 -9.48 16.23 5.70
N ASN A 67 -9.79 16.77 4.54
CA ASN A 67 -10.87 16.29 3.68
C ASN A 67 -10.50 15.03 2.92
N TRP A 68 -9.25 14.94 2.50
CA TRP A 68 -8.69 13.85 1.74
C TRP A 68 -7.50 13.22 2.50
N PRO A 69 -7.78 12.41 3.53
CA PRO A 69 -6.72 11.80 4.32
C PRO A 69 -5.79 10.97 3.44
N PRO A 70 -4.47 11.20 3.50
CA PRO A 70 -3.52 10.40 2.75
C PRO A 70 -3.50 8.95 3.24
N LEU A 71 -3.23 8.03 2.33
CA LEU A 71 -2.93 6.65 2.70
C LEU A 71 -1.51 6.60 3.28
N MET A 72 -1.42 6.58 4.61
CA MET A 72 -0.16 6.70 5.32
C MET A 72 0.67 5.42 5.22
N ALA A 73 1.97 5.57 5.04
CA ALA A 73 2.95 4.51 5.11
C ALA A 73 3.69 4.55 6.44
N ALA A 74 4.01 3.38 7.00
CA ALA A 74 4.85 3.29 8.19
C ALA A 74 6.26 3.85 7.92
N ALA A 75 6.96 4.29 8.97
CA ALA A 75 8.30 4.86 8.83
C ALA A 75 9.30 3.88 8.20
N ASP A 76 9.13 2.58 8.43
CA ASP A 76 9.96 1.50 7.90
C ASP A 76 9.36 0.79 6.69
N ALA A 77 8.25 1.29 6.15
CA ALA A 77 7.63 0.73 4.97
C ALA A 77 8.58 0.76 3.77
N LYS A 78 8.49 -0.25 2.94
CA LYS A 78 9.33 -0.40 1.74
C LYS A 78 8.48 -0.41 0.48
N PRO A 79 8.97 0.18 -0.62
CA PRO A 79 8.31 0.06 -1.92
C PRO A 79 8.05 -1.40 -2.29
N ALA A 80 6.94 -1.66 -2.95
CA ALA A 80 6.56 -2.99 -3.40
C ALA A 80 5.85 -2.90 -4.75
N SER A 81 6.37 -3.58 -5.79
CA SER A 81 5.78 -3.57 -7.13
C SER A 81 5.52 -2.14 -7.64
N ASP A 82 4.29 -1.80 -7.99
CA ASP A 82 3.89 -0.48 -8.49
C ASP A 82 3.69 0.56 -7.38
N TYR A 83 3.97 0.18 -6.12
CA TYR A 83 3.80 1.07 -4.96
C TYR A 83 5.12 1.67 -4.54
N THR A 84 5.12 2.99 -4.41
CA THR A 84 6.25 3.76 -3.90
C THR A 84 5.80 4.56 -2.67
N ILE A 85 6.79 5.13 -1.97
CA ILE A 85 6.54 5.93 -0.77
C ILE A 85 7.02 7.34 -1.06
N ILE A 86 6.15 8.32 -0.83
CA ILE A 86 6.50 9.73 -0.90
C ILE A 86 6.61 10.33 0.49
N VAL A 87 7.44 11.36 0.62
CA VAL A 87 7.55 12.16 1.85
C VAL A 87 6.71 13.41 1.68
N ARG A 88 5.78 13.60 2.61
CA ARG A 88 4.91 14.78 2.65
C ARG A 88 5.64 15.98 3.23
N ASP A 89 5.10 17.17 3.06
CA ASP A 89 5.71 18.41 3.55
C ASP A 89 5.90 18.43 5.07
N ASP A 90 5.07 17.69 5.82
CA ASP A 90 5.22 17.54 7.29
C ASP A 90 6.21 16.45 7.71
N GLY A 91 6.87 15.80 6.76
CA GLY A 91 7.81 14.70 7.01
C GLY A 91 7.18 13.32 7.12
N SER A 92 5.86 13.21 7.13
CA SER A 92 5.17 11.91 7.13
C SER A 92 5.27 11.22 5.77
N LYS A 93 5.02 9.92 5.75
CA LYS A 93 5.13 9.09 4.55
C LYS A 93 3.76 8.65 4.06
N GLN A 94 3.58 8.69 2.74
CA GLN A 94 2.34 8.36 2.07
C GLN A 94 2.60 7.37 0.94
N TRP A 95 1.70 6.42 0.76
CA TRP A 95 1.75 5.51 -0.37
C TRP A 95 1.33 6.18 -1.66
N ALA A 96 2.02 5.81 -2.74
CA ALA A 96 1.68 6.16 -4.10
C ALA A 96 1.57 4.90 -4.97
N HIS A 97 0.68 4.90 -5.91
CA HIS A 97 0.49 3.82 -6.89
C HIS A 97 0.82 4.34 -8.29
N LYS A 98 1.77 3.70 -8.96
CA LYS A 98 2.24 4.14 -10.29
C LYS A 98 2.61 5.64 -10.32
N GLY A 99 3.24 6.09 -9.24
CA GLY A 99 3.68 7.48 -9.07
C GLY A 99 2.61 8.45 -8.59
N LYS A 100 1.38 7.99 -8.35
CA LYS A 100 0.28 8.86 -7.92
C LYS A 100 0.00 8.65 -6.43
N PRO A 101 0.16 9.68 -5.58
CA PRO A 101 -0.20 9.60 -4.16
C PRO A 101 -1.67 9.21 -3.98
N LEU A 102 -1.92 8.39 -2.96
CA LEU A 102 -3.24 7.82 -2.68
C LEU A 102 -3.88 8.48 -1.46
N TYR A 103 -5.21 8.70 -1.56
CA TYR A 103 -6.01 9.34 -0.53
C TYR A 103 -7.34 8.61 -0.33
N THR A 104 -7.93 8.74 0.85
CA THR A 104 -9.34 8.46 1.07
C THR A 104 -10.14 9.77 1.02
N TRP A 105 -11.46 9.67 0.97
CA TRP A 105 -12.39 10.79 1.00
C TRP A 105 -13.23 10.74 2.29
N LYS A 106 -13.23 11.82 3.05
CA LYS A 106 -13.90 11.87 4.36
C LYS A 106 -15.41 11.59 4.31
N ASN A 107 -16.04 11.88 3.19
CA ASN A 107 -17.49 11.69 3.05
C ASN A 107 -17.88 10.29 2.57
N ASP A 108 -16.93 9.45 2.20
CA ASP A 108 -17.20 8.03 2.00
C ASP A 108 -17.37 7.37 3.37
N LYS A 109 -18.50 6.70 3.58
CA LYS A 109 -18.88 6.16 4.89
C LYS A 109 -18.77 4.65 4.99
N LYS A 110 -18.75 3.97 3.85
CA LYS A 110 -18.71 2.49 3.78
C LYS A 110 -17.97 2.02 2.55
N ALA A 111 -17.58 0.75 2.56
CA ALA A 111 -16.97 0.10 1.41
C ALA A 111 -17.92 0.21 0.20
N GLY A 112 -17.34 0.53 -0.96
CA GLY A 112 -18.10 0.73 -2.19
C GLY A 112 -18.53 2.17 -2.46
N ASP A 113 -18.48 3.06 -1.46
CA ASP A 113 -18.75 4.49 -1.67
C ASP A 113 -17.68 5.10 -2.58
N ILE A 114 -18.14 5.95 -3.51
CA ILE A 114 -17.29 6.66 -4.47
C ILE A 114 -17.74 8.12 -4.61
N THR A 115 -18.14 8.74 -3.50
CA THR A 115 -18.73 10.08 -3.51
C THR A 115 -17.74 11.18 -3.81
N GLY A 116 -16.42 10.87 -3.78
CA GLY A 116 -15.36 11.83 -4.10
C GLY A 116 -14.96 11.87 -5.57
N ASP A 117 -15.45 10.96 -6.39
CA ASP A 117 -15.08 10.91 -7.80
C ASP A 117 -15.56 12.15 -8.56
N GLY A 118 -14.65 12.81 -9.26
CA GLY A 118 -14.93 14.03 -9.99
C GLY A 118 -15.01 15.30 -9.15
N PHE A 119 -14.71 15.23 -7.85
CA PHE A 119 -14.78 16.37 -6.94
C PHE A 119 -13.80 17.48 -7.35
N ALA A 120 -14.10 18.71 -6.96
CA ALA A 120 -13.28 19.91 -7.22
C ALA A 120 -12.93 20.08 -8.72
N ASN A 121 -13.94 20.26 -9.56
CA ASN A 121 -13.78 20.41 -11.01
C ASN A 121 -13.04 19.24 -11.67
N ASN A 122 -13.38 18.03 -11.27
CA ASN A 122 -12.79 16.81 -11.80
C ASN A 122 -11.29 16.67 -11.53
N SER A 123 -10.80 17.26 -10.44
CA SER A 123 -9.40 17.13 -10.01
C SER A 123 -9.12 15.84 -9.25
N TRP A 124 -10.15 15.21 -8.71
CA TRP A 124 -10.07 13.97 -7.95
C TRP A 124 -10.66 12.81 -8.71
N HIS A 125 -9.94 11.71 -8.75
CA HIS A 125 -10.32 10.51 -9.50
C HIS A 125 -10.21 9.27 -8.62
N ILE A 126 -11.05 8.28 -8.89
CA ILE A 126 -10.92 6.96 -8.29
C ILE A 126 -9.57 6.34 -8.72
N ALA A 127 -8.81 5.81 -7.76
CA ALA A 127 -7.62 5.03 -8.05
C ALA A 127 -8.03 3.63 -8.51
N THR A 128 -7.50 3.20 -9.64
CA THR A 128 -7.80 1.87 -10.22
C THR A 128 -6.58 0.97 -10.19
N PRO A 129 -6.79 -0.36 -10.12
CA PRO A 129 -5.68 -1.33 -10.15
C PRO A 129 -4.77 -1.23 -11.36
#